data_ccd60e6b5896d169fc75822c2dc022b4
#
_entry.id   ccd60e6b5896d169fc75822c2dc022b4
#
_cell.length_a   1.000
_cell.length_b   1.000
_cell.length_c   1.000
_cell.angle_alpha   90.00
_cell.angle_beta   90.00
_cell.angle_gamma   90.00
#
_symmetry.space_group_name_H-M   'P 1'
#
loop_
_entity.id
_entity.type
_entity.pdbx_description
1 polymer ?
#
loop_
_entity_poly.entity_id
_entity_poly.type
_entity_poly.pdbx_seq_one_letter_code
_entity_poly.pdbx_strand_id
1 'polypeptide(L)'
;AYNLAIPEIVMYNPLIKTIAPAGAASEPRDPITEAQQRWIRETPHTAQRAAMLLLYSGLRRSEATALTWADIDLDDATITVSKGYDFRAKKVKIPKTPAGVRVVSIPKVLVDYLRTQQDGCLYVLHNPKGRQMTEQGWKRLWESYMRDLNVKYGYDGQQNKNRPGGLPMLIDTFTPHQLRHTFCTLMYFAGVDVMTARDQMGHKDISVTLGIYTALDKKFKKKKINRLDTYLKKSCANSG
;
A
#
# COMPACT_ATOMS: atom_id res chain seq x y z
N ALA A 1 15.01 -22.92 22.18
CA ALA A 1 16.23 -23.64 22.58
C ALA A 1 17.07 -22.81 23.55
N TYR A 2 17.30 -21.49 23.26
CA TYR A 2 18.14 -20.64 24.11
C TYR A 2 17.59 -20.44 25.52
N ASN A 3 16.27 -20.27 25.66
CA ASN A 3 15.62 -20.14 26.96
C ASN A 3 15.64 -21.42 27.81
N LEU A 4 15.74 -22.59 27.15
CA LEU A 4 15.88 -23.88 27.83
C LEU A 4 17.29 -24.15 28.35
N ALA A 5 18.30 -23.45 27.80
CA ALA A 5 19.68 -23.53 28.24
C ALA A 5 19.99 -22.66 29.49
N ILE A 6 19.08 -21.80 29.90
CA ILE A 6 19.15 -21.03 31.13
C ILE A 6 18.35 -21.81 32.20
N PRO A 7 18.89 -22.16 33.34
CA PRO A 7 20.16 -21.74 33.97
C PRO A 7 21.32 -22.73 33.80
N GLU A 8 21.17 -23.81 33.07
CA GLU A 8 22.15 -24.92 33.11
C GLU A 8 23.48 -24.60 32.39
N ILE A 9 23.45 -23.83 31.30
CA ILE A 9 24.62 -23.55 30.46
C ILE A 9 24.97 -22.05 30.42
N VAL A 10 23.98 -21.17 30.53
CA VAL A 10 24.17 -19.72 30.39
C VAL A 10 23.54 -19.02 31.58
N MET A 11 24.31 -18.20 32.29
CA MET A 11 23.83 -17.44 33.47
C MET A 11 22.73 -16.41 33.16
N TYR A 12 22.59 -16.00 31.90
CA TYR A 12 21.56 -15.09 31.43
C TYR A 12 21.30 -15.27 29.92
N ASN A 13 20.11 -14.95 29.46
CA ASN A 13 19.83 -14.93 28.02
C ASN A 13 20.26 -13.57 27.43
N PRO A 14 21.34 -13.49 26.65
CA PRO A 14 21.80 -12.24 26.06
C PRO A 14 20.81 -11.65 25.06
N LEU A 15 19.89 -12.47 24.52
CA LEU A 15 18.88 -12.03 23.54
C LEU A 15 17.68 -11.30 24.20
N ILE A 16 17.49 -11.41 25.52
CA ILE A 16 16.40 -10.70 26.22
C ILE A 16 16.58 -9.17 26.13
N LYS A 17 17.81 -8.70 26.03
CA LYS A 17 18.15 -7.26 25.93
C LYS A 17 18.53 -6.82 24.52
N THR A 18 18.41 -7.68 23.50
CA THR A 18 18.59 -7.25 22.12
C THR A 18 17.33 -6.51 21.66
N ILE A 19 17.15 -5.33 22.21
CA ILE A 19 16.27 -4.33 21.62
C ILE A 19 17.01 -3.88 20.37
N ALA A 20 16.38 -4.06 19.20
CA ALA A 20 16.89 -3.41 18.00
C ALA A 20 17.14 -1.93 18.33
N PRO A 21 18.28 -1.34 17.96
CA PRO A 21 18.56 0.05 18.27
C PRO A 21 17.34 0.89 17.93
N ALA A 22 16.90 1.72 18.86
CA ALA A 22 15.86 2.69 18.59
C ALA A 22 16.38 3.55 17.43
N GLY A 23 15.81 3.36 16.23
CA GLY A 23 16.32 4.02 15.02
C GLY A 23 16.90 3.10 13.95
N ALA A 24 16.90 1.76 14.10
CA ALA A 24 16.96 0.87 12.95
C ALA A 24 15.64 1.04 12.16
N ALA A 25 15.47 2.22 11.59
CA ALA A 25 14.46 2.47 10.58
C ALA A 25 14.74 1.44 9.48
N SER A 26 13.82 0.50 9.28
CA SER A 26 13.84 -0.30 8.06
C SER A 26 13.97 0.70 6.92
N GLU A 27 14.99 0.56 6.08
CA GLU A 27 15.15 1.43 4.92
C GLU A 27 13.79 1.60 4.24
N PRO A 28 13.38 2.84 3.97
CA PRO A 28 12.09 3.07 3.32
C PRO A 28 12.14 2.34 1.98
N ARG A 29 11.32 1.32 1.84
CA ARG A 29 11.23 0.58 0.58
C ARG A 29 10.81 1.55 -0.50
N ASP A 30 11.54 1.57 -1.61
CA ASP A 30 11.20 2.42 -2.75
C ASP A 30 9.75 2.19 -3.21
N PRO A 31 9.07 3.23 -3.68
CA PRO A 31 7.77 3.09 -4.31
C PRO A 31 7.86 2.16 -5.52
N ILE A 32 6.76 1.49 -5.85
CA ILE A 32 6.72 0.65 -7.05
C ILE A 32 6.89 1.51 -8.32
N THR A 33 7.47 0.91 -9.35
CA THR A 33 7.72 1.55 -10.63
C THR A 33 6.43 1.85 -11.41
N GLU A 34 6.49 2.73 -12.38
CA GLU A 34 5.37 3.01 -13.30
C GLU A 34 4.95 1.75 -14.08
N ALA A 35 5.91 0.90 -14.46
CA ALA A 35 5.64 -0.38 -15.10
C ALA A 35 4.82 -1.30 -14.18
N GLN A 36 5.20 -1.44 -12.91
CA GLN A 36 4.46 -2.23 -11.93
C GLN A 36 3.06 -1.67 -11.66
N GLN A 37 2.90 -0.34 -11.62
CA GLN A 37 1.59 0.30 -11.52
C GLN A 37 0.71 -0.03 -12.74
N ARG A 38 1.28 -0.05 -13.95
CA ARG A 38 0.59 -0.48 -15.17
C ARG A 38 0.21 -1.96 -15.11
N TRP A 39 1.10 -2.84 -14.64
CA TRP A 39 0.80 -4.26 -14.45
C TRP A 39 -0.41 -4.49 -13.54
N ILE A 40 -0.53 -3.71 -12.46
CA ILE A 40 -1.67 -3.78 -11.54
C ILE A 40 -2.97 -3.43 -12.28
N ARG A 41 -2.98 -2.38 -13.11
CA ARG A 41 -4.18 -1.98 -13.86
C ARG A 41 -4.58 -2.98 -14.94
N GLU A 42 -3.60 -3.60 -15.60
CA GLU A 42 -3.79 -4.38 -16.82
C GLU A 42 -3.84 -5.90 -16.61
N THR A 43 -3.64 -6.40 -15.39
CA THR A 43 -3.60 -7.85 -15.14
C THR A 43 -4.76 -8.27 -14.26
N PRO A 44 -5.83 -8.85 -14.87
CA PRO A 44 -6.96 -9.38 -14.11
C PRO A 44 -6.49 -10.52 -13.18
N HIS A 45 -6.83 -10.40 -11.91
CA HIS A 45 -6.57 -11.41 -10.89
C HIS A 45 -7.43 -11.11 -9.65
N THR A 46 -7.76 -12.09 -8.85
CA THR A 46 -8.53 -11.87 -7.60
C THR A 46 -7.84 -10.91 -6.62
N ALA A 47 -6.51 -10.80 -6.65
CA ALA A 47 -5.76 -9.82 -5.86
C ALA A 47 -5.74 -8.42 -6.48
N GLN A 48 -6.14 -8.25 -7.74
CA GLN A 48 -6.10 -6.95 -8.42
C GLN A 48 -6.95 -5.92 -7.68
N ARG A 49 -8.13 -6.30 -7.19
CA ARG A 49 -9.00 -5.42 -6.39
C ARG A 49 -8.28 -4.89 -5.16
N ALA A 50 -7.57 -5.76 -4.45
CA ALA A 50 -6.76 -5.36 -3.30
C ALA A 50 -5.60 -4.44 -3.70
N ALA A 51 -4.91 -4.75 -4.79
CA ALA A 51 -3.79 -3.95 -5.27
C ALA A 51 -4.24 -2.56 -5.73
N MET A 52 -5.31 -2.45 -6.52
CA MET A 52 -5.90 -1.18 -6.95
C MET A 52 -6.35 -0.33 -5.77
N LEU A 53 -7.06 -0.95 -4.82
CA LEU A 53 -7.53 -0.26 -3.62
C LEU A 53 -6.36 0.31 -2.80
N LEU A 54 -5.34 -0.49 -2.50
CA LEU A 54 -4.18 -0.05 -1.72
C LEU A 54 -3.34 1.02 -2.44
N LEU A 55 -3.18 0.88 -3.77
CA LEU A 55 -2.37 1.78 -4.59
C LEU A 55 -3.02 3.17 -4.73
N TYR A 56 -4.36 3.24 -4.80
CA TYR A 56 -5.07 4.48 -5.13
C TYR A 56 -5.91 5.08 -4.00
N SER A 57 -5.96 4.44 -2.83
CA SER A 57 -6.56 5.01 -1.63
C SER A 57 -5.60 5.18 -0.47
N GLY A 58 -4.44 4.52 -0.54
CA GLY A 58 -3.46 4.53 0.54
C GLY A 58 -3.93 3.86 1.84
N LEU A 59 -4.97 3.06 1.81
CA LEU A 59 -5.47 2.33 2.98
C LEU A 59 -4.40 1.36 3.52
N ARG A 60 -4.44 1.11 4.84
CA ARG A 60 -3.69 0.00 5.42
C ARG A 60 -4.32 -1.32 5.03
N ARG A 61 -3.52 -2.40 4.93
CA ARG A 61 -4.03 -3.75 4.67
C ARG A 61 -5.18 -4.13 5.63
N SER A 62 -5.05 -3.78 6.90
CA SER A 62 -6.08 -4.04 7.92
C SER A 62 -7.37 -3.25 7.68
N GLU A 63 -7.28 -2.00 7.25
CA GLU A 63 -8.41 -1.14 6.90
C GLU A 63 -9.12 -1.69 5.66
N ALA A 64 -8.37 -1.97 4.60
CA ALA A 64 -8.89 -2.56 3.36
C ALA A 64 -9.58 -3.93 3.59
N THR A 65 -9.04 -4.76 4.51
CA THR A 65 -9.66 -6.07 4.85
C THR A 65 -11.01 -5.92 5.57
N ALA A 66 -11.20 -4.85 6.34
CA ALA A 66 -12.44 -4.60 7.06
C ALA A 66 -13.48 -3.81 6.24
N LEU A 67 -13.08 -3.29 5.07
CA LEU A 67 -13.89 -2.41 4.24
C LEU A 67 -15.11 -3.15 3.68
N THR A 68 -16.28 -2.52 3.78
CA THR A 68 -17.52 -2.98 3.17
C THR A 68 -17.91 -2.03 2.03
N TRP A 69 -18.76 -2.49 1.11
CA TRP A 69 -19.27 -1.63 0.04
C TRP A 69 -20.05 -0.44 0.56
N ALA A 70 -20.70 -0.56 1.73
CA ALA A 70 -21.40 0.55 2.40
C ALA A 70 -20.46 1.66 2.91
N ASP A 71 -19.16 1.40 3.01
CA ASP A 71 -18.15 2.40 3.39
C ASP A 71 -17.65 3.21 2.19
N ILE A 72 -18.06 2.88 0.96
CA ILE A 72 -17.59 3.50 -0.29
C ILE A 72 -18.73 4.27 -0.92
N ASP A 73 -18.53 5.56 -1.12
CA ASP A 73 -19.38 6.39 -1.96
C ASP A 73 -18.68 6.59 -3.31
N LEU A 74 -19.22 5.94 -4.35
CA LEU A 74 -18.64 6.01 -5.70
C LEU A 74 -19.09 7.28 -6.46
N ASP A 75 -20.13 7.96 -6.01
CA ASP A 75 -20.60 9.19 -6.63
C ASP A 75 -19.80 10.39 -6.10
N ASP A 76 -19.60 10.45 -4.78
CA ASP A 76 -18.73 11.43 -4.14
C ASP A 76 -17.24 11.06 -4.20
N ALA A 77 -16.89 9.89 -4.77
CA ALA A 77 -15.53 9.39 -4.88
C ALA A 77 -14.78 9.35 -3.53
N THR A 78 -15.44 8.82 -2.48
CA THR A 78 -14.89 8.76 -1.13
C THR A 78 -14.98 7.37 -0.49
N ILE A 79 -14.11 7.14 0.48
CA ILE A 79 -14.11 5.94 1.34
C ILE A 79 -14.11 6.40 2.80
N THR A 80 -15.09 5.96 3.58
CA THR A 80 -15.12 6.16 5.03
C THR A 80 -14.32 5.06 5.73
N VAL A 81 -13.21 5.42 6.34
CA VAL A 81 -12.33 4.49 7.06
C VAL A 81 -12.65 4.59 8.55
N SER A 82 -13.49 3.69 9.03
CA SER A 82 -13.96 3.65 10.42
C SER A 82 -13.60 2.37 11.17
N LYS A 83 -12.91 1.44 10.53
CA LYS A 83 -12.63 0.11 11.09
C LYS A 83 -11.38 -0.51 10.49
N GLY A 84 -10.83 -1.49 11.19
CA GLY A 84 -9.70 -2.28 10.70
C GLY A 84 -9.80 -3.73 11.17
N TYR A 85 -9.24 -4.67 10.41
CA TYR A 85 -9.22 -6.08 10.77
C TYR A 85 -7.98 -6.42 11.58
N ASP A 86 -8.18 -6.95 12.78
CA ASP A 86 -7.10 -7.52 13.59
C ASP A 86 -6.87 -8.97 13.20
N PHE A 87 -5.78 -9.22 12.50
CA PHE A 87 -5.44 -10.55 12.01
C PHE A 87 -5.10 -11.55 13.14
N ARG A 88 -4.60 -11.07 14.29
CA ARG A 88 -4.30 -11.91 15.44
C ARG A 88 -5.57 -12.31 16.18
N ALA A 89 -6.41 -11.33 16.49
CA ALA A 89 -7.68 -11.55 17.17
C ALA A 89 -8.79 -12.05 16.22
N LYS A 90 -8.54 -12.09 14.90
CA LYS A 90 -9.48 -12.50 13.84
C LYS A 90 -10.83 -11.78 13.92
N LYS A 91 -10.81 -10.48 14.23
CA LYS A 91 -12.02 -9.67 14.40
C LYS A 91 -11.83 -8.24 13.87
N VAL A 92 -12.93 -7.61 13.54
CA VAL A 92 -12.96 -6.17 13.23
C VAL A 92 -12.73 -5.39 14.51
N LYS A 93 -11.87 -4.39 14.45
CA LYS A 93 -11.65 -3.39 15.49
C LYS A 93 -12.15 -2.04 14.98
N ILE A 94 -12.94 -1.38 15.81
CA ILE A 94 -13.34 0.01 15.62
C ILE A 94 -12.34 0.89 16.38
N PRO A 95 -11.94 2.05 15.84
CA PRO A 95 -11.11 3.00 16.56
C PRO A 95 -11.74 3.38 17.90
N LYS A 96 -10.91 3.51 18.94
CA LYS A 96 -11.38 3.86 20.29
C LYS A 96 -11.85 5.32 20.41
N THR A 97 -11.51 6.16 19.44
CA THR A 97 -11.83 7.59 19.42
C THR A 97 -12.36 8.02 18.05
N PRO A 98 -13.24 9.05 17.99
CA PRO A 98 -13.71 9.63 16.74
C PRO A 98 -12.59 10.06 15.78
N ALA A 99 -11.46 10.52 16.32
CA ALA A 99 -10.27 10.88 15.54
C ALA A 99 -9.64 9.70 14.76
N GLY A 100 -10.07 8.47 15.01
CA GLY A 100 -9.67 7.30 14.24
C GLY A 100 -10.51 7.08 12.98
N VAL A 101 -11.59 7.84 12.80
CA VAL A 101 -12.43 7.82 11.61
C VAL A 101 -11.97 8.93 10.66
N ARG A 102 -11.81 8.58 9.39
CA ARG A 102 -11.47 9.55 8.34
C ARG A 102 -12.18 9.22 7.04
N VAL A 103 -12.42 10.26 6.24
CA VAL A 103 -12.86 10.12 4.86
C VAL A 103 -11.67 10.29 3.95
N VAL A 104 -11.49 9.36 3.03
CA VAL A 104 -10.41 9.32 2.05
C VAL A 104 -11.00 9.58 0.67
N SER A 105 -10.54 10.61 -0.03
CA SER A 105 -10.90 10.83 -1.43
C SER A 105 -10.14 9.86 -2.33
N ILE A 106 -10.81 9.33 -3.34
CA ILE A 106 -10.24 8.36 -4.27
C ILE A 106 -10.27 8.89 -5.72
N PRO A 107 -9.22 8.62 -6.50
CA PRO A 107 -9.16 9.10 -7.88
C PRO A 107 -10.13 8.34 -8.80
N LYS A 108 -10.55 9.01 -9.88
CA LYS A 108 -11.48 8.45 -10.87
C LYS A 108 -11.09 7.05 -11.37
N VAL A 109 -9.81 6.78 -11.56
CA VAL A 109 -9.32 5.45 -11.99
C VAL A 109 -9.73 4.35 -11.02
N LEU A 110 -9.77 4.62 -9.72
CA LEU A 110 -10.23 3.65 -8.72
C LEU A 110 -11.77 3.57 -8.70
N VAL A 111 -12.47 4.70 -8.81
CA VAL A 111 -13.95 4.73 -8.89
C VAL A 111 -14.43 3.90 -10.06
N ASP A 112 -13.91 4.16 -11.28
CA ASP A 112 -14.31 3.44 -12.49
C ASP A 112 -14.04 1.93 -12.35
N TYR A 113 -12.91 1.56 -11.77
CA TYR A 113 -12.59 0.16 -11.51
C TYR A 113 -13.55 -0.47 -10.49
N LEU A 114 -13.81 0.18 -9.35
CA LEU A 114 -14.68 -0.36 -8.30
C LEU A 114 -16.13 -0.51 -8.76
N ARG A 115 -16.63 0.37 -9.62
CA ARG A 115 -17.96 0.23 -10.24
C ARG A 115 -18.15 -1.10 -10.97
N THR A 116 -17.09 -1.63 -11.57
CA THR A 116 -17.10 -2.93 -12.28
C THR A 116 -16.90 -4.14 -11.36
N GLN A 117 -16.60 -3.92 -10.06
CA GLN A 117 -16.19 -4.97 -9.14
C GLN A 117 -17.26 -5.37 -8.11
N GLN A 118 -18.45 -4.79 -8.16
CA GLN A 118 -19.53 -5.11 -7.23
C GLN A 118 -20.07 -6.53 -7.51
N ASP A 119 -19.92 -7.42 -6.54
CA ASP A 119 -20.23 -8.84 -6.66
C ASP A 119 -21.31 -9.33 -5.68
N GLY A 120 -22.01 -8.40 -5.03
CA GLY A 120 -23.06 -8.69 -4.04
C GLY A 120 -22.54 -9.15 -2.67
N CYS A 121 -21.24 -9.26 -2.47
CA CYS A 121 -20.64 -9.57 -1.18
C CYS A 121 -20.65 -8.34 -0.26
N LEU A 122 -20.72 -8.57 1.06
CA LEU A 122 -20.64 -7.49 2.05
C LEU A 122 -19.29 -6.76 2.03
N TYR A 123 -18.19 -7.55 1.99
CA TYR A 123 -16.82 -7.02 2.04
C TYR A 123 -16.28 -6.76 0.64
N VAL A 124 -15.59 -5.62 0.49
CA VAL A 124 -14.89 -5.29 -0.76
C VAL A 124 -13.78 -6.30 -1.06
N LEU A 125 -13.05 -6.72 -0.02
CA LEU A 125 -12.05 -7.77 -0.10
C LEU A 125 -12.49 -8.98 0.72
N HIS A 126 -12.77 -10.07 0.06
CA HIS A 126 -13.28 -11.27 0.71
C HIS A 126 -12.60 -12.55 0.20
N ASN A 127 -12.71 -13.61 0.96
CA ASN A 127 -12.34 -14.95 0.52
C ASN A 127 -13.44 -15.56 -0.39
N PRO A 128 -13.22 -16.73 -1.01
CA PRO A 128 -14.22 -17.36 -1.88
C PRO A 128 -15.58 -17.66 -1.21
N LYS A 129 -15.67 -17.59 0.12
CA LYS A 129 -16.92 -17.77 0.89
C LYS A 129 -17.59 -16.44 1.26
N GLY A 130 -17.18 -15.31 0.67
CA GLY A 130 -17.70 -13.98 0.97
C GLY A 130 -17.31 -13.41 2.35
N ARG A 131 -16.38 -14.06 3.07
CA ARG A 131 -15.92 -13.64 4.40
C ARG A 131 -14.61 -12.88 4.31
N GLN A 132 -14.26 -12.17 5.37
CA GLN A 132 -12.99 -11.44 5.48
C GLN A 132 -11.77 -12.35 5.24
N MET A 133 -10.75 -11.76 4.65
CA MET A 133 -9.47 -12.42 4.37
C MET A 133 -8.70 -12.69 5.66
N THR A 134 -8.27 -13.92 5.87
CA THR A 134 -7.31 -14.26 6.93
C THR A 134 -5.90 -13.83 6.54
N GLU A 135 -4.96 -13.78 7.50
CA GLU A 135 -3.55 -13.50 7.21
C GLU A 135 -2.97 -14.47 6.18
N GLN A 136 -3.26 -15.77 6.36
CA GLN A 136 -2.80 -16.79 5.43
C GLN A 136 -3.49 -16.70 4.06
N GLY A 137 -4.77 -16.30 4.04
CA GLY A 137 -5.51 -16.01 2.81
C GLY A 137 -4.85 -14.87 2.02
N TRP A 138 -4.48 -13.78 2.70
CA TRP A 138 -3.74 -12.68 2.12
C TRP A 138 -2.39 -13.11 1.55
N LYS A 139 -1.62 -13.89 2.31
CA LYS A 139 -0.32 -14.40 1.87
C LYS A 139 -0.46 -15.19 0.58
N ARG A 140 -1.34 -16.20 0.56
CA ARG A 140 -1.59 -17.06 -0.62
C ARG A 140 -2.07 -16.25 -1.83
N LEU A 141 -3.00 -15.31 -1.62
CA LEU A 141 -3.54 -14.45 -2.66
C LEU A 141 -2.44 -13.61 -3.29
N TRP A 142 -1.59 -13.00 -2.46
CA TRP A 142 -0.51 -12.13 -2.91
C TRP A 142 0.60 -12.91 -3.62
N GLU A 143 0.99 -14.06 -3.08
CA GLU A 143 1.95 -14.96 -3.72
C GLU A 143 1.45 -15.46 -5.09
N SER A 144 0.17 -15.79 -5.19
CA SER A 144 -0.45 -16.14 -6.48
C SER A 144 -0.36 -15.01 -7.48
N TYR A 145 -0.68 -13.79 -7.02
CA TYR A 145 -0.60 -12.60 -7.88
C TYR A 145 0.80 -12.32 -8.39
N MET A 146 1.80 -12.38 -7.50
CA MET A 146 3.20 -12.19 -7.91
C MET A 146 3.64 -13.25 -8.93
N ARG A 147 3.20 -14.50 -8.78
CA ARG A 147 3.49 -15.56 -9.76
C ARG A 147 2.83 -15.28 -11.12
N ASP A 148 1.59 -14.81 -11.15
CA ASP A 148 0.91 -14.46 -12.41
C ASP A 148 1.59 -13.29 -13.11
N LEU A 149 1.97 -12.26 -12.37
CA LEU A 149 2.75 -11.14 -12.89
C LEU A 149 4.13 -11.59 -13.41
N ASN A 150 4.78 -12.50 -12.69
CA ASN A 150 6.06 -13.05 -13.12
C ASN A 150 5.95 -13.86 -14.41
N VAL A 151 4.91 -14.66 -14.58
CA VAL A 151 4.67 -15.38 -15.85
C VAL A 151 4.41 -14.39 -16.98
N LYS A 152 3.55 -13.38 -16.75
CA LYS A 152 3.14 -12.43 -17.78
C LYS A 152 4.26 -11.48 -18.19
N TYR A 153 5.01 -10.95 -17.25
CA TYR A 153 5.99 -9.88 -17.50
C TYR A 153 7.45 -10.30 -17.35
N GLY A 154 7.71 -11.44 -16.72
CA GLY A 154 9.05 -12.01 -16.63
C GLY A 154 9.31 -13.10 -17.66
N TYR A 155 8.26 -13.80 -18.10
CA TYR A 155 8.35 -14.92 -19.06
C TYR A 155 7.44 -14.75 -20.28
N ASP A 156 6.96 -13.55 -20.55
CA ASP A 156 6.08 -13.23 -21.70
C ASP A 156 4.84 -14.14 -21.81
N GLY A 157 4.34 -14.63 -20.68
CA GLY A 157 3.19 -15.54 -20.62
C GLY A 157 3.46 -16.99 -21.06
N GLN A 158 4.69 -17.36 -21.39
CA GLN A 158 5.03 -18.66 -21.99
C GLN A 158 5.23 -19.79 -20.96
N GLN A 159 5.12 -19.53 -19.67
CA GLN A 159 5.39 -20.51 -18.63
C GLN A 159 4.16 -20.80 -17.77
N ASN A 160 4.10 -22.03 -17.23
CA ASN A 160 3.06 -22.40 -16.27
C ASN A 160 3.48 -21.98 -14.85
N LYS A 161 2.70 -21.10 -14.22
CA LYS A 161 2.95 -20.65 -12.84
C LYS A 161 2.99 -21.77 -11.79
N ASN A 162 2.35 -22.89 -12.08
CA ASN A 162 2.27 -24.07 -11.20
C ASN A 162 3.26 -25.17 -11.58
N ARG A 163 4.30 -24.85 -12.34
CA ARG A 163 5.35 -25.80 -12.72
C ARG A 163 5.92 -26.47 -11.44
N PRO A 164 6.08 -27.80 -11.41
CA PRO A 164 6.78 -28.50 -10.34
C PRO A 164 8.17 -27.89 -10.09
N GLY A 165 8.51 -27.63 -8.82
CA GLY A 165 9.73 -26.92 -8.44
C GLY A 165 9.64 -25.38 -8.53
N GLY A 166 8.51 -24.83 -8.98
CA GLY A 166 8.28 -23.40 -9.12
C GLY A 166 9.01 -22.76 -10.30
N LEU A 167 8.76 -21.48 -10.52
CA LEU A 167 9.48 -20.63 -11.48
C LEU A 167 10.35 -19.64 -10.70
N PRO A 168 11.62 -19.45 -11.06
CA PRO A 168 12.40 -18.33 -10.56
C PRO A 168 11.65 -17.01 -10.75
N MET A 169 11.76 -16.11 -9.77
CA MET A 169 11.16 -14.79 -9.87
C MET A 169 12.07 -13.88 -10.69
N LEU A 170 11.66 -13.49 -11.90
CA LEU A 170 12.39 -12.60 -12.81
C LEU A 170 11.99 -11.14 -12.65
N ILE A 171 10.81 -10.89 -12.09
CA ILE A 171 10.36 -9.54 -11.80
C ILE A 171 10.68 -9.15 -10.36
N ASP A 172 10.87 -7.87 -10.09
CA ASP A 172 10.89 -7.34 -8.74
C ASP A 172 9.49 -7.44 -8.13
N THR A 173 9.39 -8.15 -7.02
CA THR A 173 8.13 -8.29 -6.30
C THR A 173 7.85 -7.08 -5.44
N PHE A 174 6.57 -6.81 -5.21
CA PHE A 174 6.15 -5.73 -4.33
C PHE A 174 5.15 -6.21 -3.28
N THR A 175 5.03 -5.44 -2.21
CA THR A 175 4.18 -5.77 -1.06
C THR A 175 2.98 -4.83 -0.97
N PRO A 176 1.89 -5.22 -0.27
CA PRO A 176 0.77 -4.33 0.02
C PRO A 176 1.20 -3.00 0.68
N HIS A 177 2.23 -3.02 1.51
CA HIS A 177 2.73 -1.82 2.17
C HIS A 177 3.44 -0.85 1.20
N GLN A 178 4.17 -1.39 0.22
CA GLN A 178 4.78 -0.56 -0.83
C GLN A 178 3.73 0.14 -1.70
N LEU A 179 2.56 -0.47 -1.94
CA LEU A 179 1.48 0.19 -2.67
C LEU A 179 0.97 1.43 -1.93
N ARG A 180 0.77 1.31 -0.62
CA ARG A 180 0.40 2.46 0.21
C ARG A 180 1.51 3.52 0.23
N HIS A 181 2.78 3.13 0.33
CA HIS A 181 3.91 4.06 0.24
C HIS A 181 3.94 4.77 -1.13
N THR A 182 3.67 4.03 -2.20
CA THR A 182 3.57 4.57 -3.56
C THR A 182 2.45 5.61 -3.66
N PHE A 183 1.30 5.38 -3.03
CA PHE A 183 0.23 6.38 -3.01
C PHE A 183 0.70 7.72 -2.40
N CYS A 184 1.43 7.68 -1.29
CA CYS A 184 2.02 8.87 -0.69
C CYS A 184 2.97 9.59 -1.67
N THR A 185 3.78 8.83 -2.41
CA THR A 185 4.67 9.34 -3.44
C THR A 185 3.91 9.94 -4.63
N LEU A 186 2.80 9.32 -5.04
CA LEU A 186 1.93 9.87 -6.10
C LEU A 186 1.30 11.19 -5.68
N MET A 187 0.84 11.33 -4.43
CA MET A 187 0.34 12.60 -3.90
C MET A 187 1.40 13.69 -3.94
N TYR A 188 2.65 13.38 -3.57
CA TYR A 188 3.76 14.31 -3.68
C TYR A 188 3.96 14.80 -5.11
N PHE A 189 3.99 13.90 -6.11
CA PHE A 189 4.16 14.27 -7.51
C PHE A 189 2.95 15.04 -8.07
N ALA A 190 1.77 14.80 -7.55
CA ALA A 190 0.55 15.53 -7.87
C ALA A 190 0.52 16.95 -7.24
N GLY A 191 1.48 17.29 -6.37
CA GLY A 191 1.53 18.58 -5.70
C GLY A 191 0.60 18.72 -4.50
N VAL A 192 0.08 17.60 -3.99
CA VAL A 192 -0.74 17.59 -2.77
C VAL A 192 0.16 18.00 -1.58
N ASP A 193 -0.33 18.90 -0.74
CA ASP A 193 0.42 19.36 0.43
C ASP A 193 0.55 18.22 1.49
N VAL A 194 1.55 18.38 2.36
CA VAL A 194 1.90 17.33 3.33
C VAL A 194 0.82 17.10 4.39
N MET A 195 0.02 18.12 4.72
CA MET A 195 -1.06 17.99 5.72
C MET A 195 -2.22 17.17 5.14
N THR A 196 -2.65 17.50 3.94
CA THR A 196 -3.67 16.75 3.18
C THR A 196 -3.21 15.30 2.98
N ALA A 197 -1.95 15.09 2.58
CA ALA A 197 -1.41 13.74 2.42
C ALA A 197 -1.37 12.96 3.74
N ARG A 198 -0.99 13.58 4.86
CA ARG A 198 -1.05 12.97 6.19
C ARG A 198 -2.46 12.50 6.53
N ASP A 199 -3.46 13.35 6.29
CA ASP A 199 -4.86 13.07 6.64
C ASP A 199 -5.43 11.95 5.76
N GLN A 200 -5.17 11.99 4.46
CA GLN A 200 -5.49 10.91 3.52
C GLN A 200 -4.87 9.58 3.95
N MET A 201 -3.60 9.58 4.31
CA MET A 201 -2.89 8.38 4.79
C MET A 201 -3.34 7.96 6.19
N GLY A 202 -3.90 8.84 6.99
CA GLY A 202 -4.21 8.57 8.40
C GLY A 202 -2.93 8.31 9.21
N HIS A 203 -1.86 9.05 8.96
CA HIS A 203 -0.67 9.01 9.79
C HIS A 203 -0.92 9.84 11.05
N LYS A 204 -0.76 9.21 12.23
CA LYS A 204 -0.89 9.91 13.52
C LYS A 204 0.17 10.99 13.66
N ASP A 205 1.38 10.70 13.21
CA ASP A 205 2.52 11.60 13.23
C ASP A 205 2.81 12.09 11.81
N ILE A 206 2.84 13.42 11.66
CA ILE A 206 3.18 14.07 10.39
C ILE A 206 4.60 13.74 9.94
N SER A 207 5.51 13.44 10.88
CA SER A 207 6.92 13.13 10.59
C SER A 207 7.07 12.00 9.58
N VAL A 208 6.15 11.04 9.57
CA VAL A 208 6.14 9.92 8.62
C VAL A 208 5.92 10.41 7.20
N THR A 209 4.90 11.24 6.96
CA THR A 209 4.60 11.82 5.65
C THR A 209 5.67 12.82 5.24
N LEU A 210 6.09 13.67 6.19
CA LEU A 210 7.12 14.68 5.98
C LEU A 210 8.47 14.02 5.60
N GLY A 211 8.82 12.91 6.23
CA GLY A 211 10.03 12.15 5.90
C GLY A 211 10.05 11.68 4.44
N ILE A 212 8.92 11.15 3.95
CA ILE A 212 8.77 10.75 2.54
C ILE A 212 8.92 11.95 1.62
N TYR A 213 8.22 13.06 1.90
CA TYR A 213 8.27 14.29 1.08
C TYR A 213 9.67 14.89 1.05
N THR A 214 10.35 14.94 2.20
CA THR A 214 11.73 15.46 2.31
C THR A 214 12.73 14.61 1.51
N ALA A 215 12.59 13.29 1.56
CA ALA A 215 13.44 12.37 0.79
C ALA A 215 13.24 12.59 -0.73
N LEU A 216 11.97 12.74 -1.16
CA LEU A 216 11.63 13.03 -2.55
C LEU A 216 12.11 14.44 -2.98
N ASP A 217 11.98 15.44 -2.11
CA ASP A 217 12.49 16.79 -2.37
C ASP A 217 14.00 16.78 -2.63
N LYS A 218 14.77 16.08 -1.80
CA LYS A 218 16.22 15.93 -2.00
C LYS A 218 16.53 15.31 -3.36
N LYS A 219 15.81 14.23 -3.73
CA LYS A 219 16.01 13.52 -5.00
C LYS A 219 15.63 14.36 -6.23
N PHE A 220 14.59 15.18 -6.13
CA PHE A 220 14.02 15.92 -7.27
C PHE A 220 14.21 17.44 -7.22
N LYS A 221 15.03 17.96 -6.31
CA LYS A 221 15.26 19.40 -6.10
C LYS A 221 15.57 20.13 -7.41
N LYS A 222 16.48 19.60 -8.22
CA LYS A 222 16.88 20.20 -9.51
C LYS A 222 15.67 20.32 -10.47
N LYS A 223 14.81 19.30 -10.51
CA LYS A 223 13.62 19.29 -11.38
C LYS A 223 12.57 20.31 -10.94
N LYS A 224 12.47 20.60 -9.64
CA LYS A 224 11.55 21.63 -9.10
C LYS A 224 12.03 23.04 -9.45
N ILE A 225 13.32 23.31 -9.37
CA ILE A 225 13.90 24.61 -9.76
C ILE A 225 13.67 24.88 -11.24
N ASN A 226 13.81 23.92 -12.13
CA ASN A 226 13.50 24.06 -13.54
C ASN A 226 12.03 24.47 -13.82
N ARG A 227 11.09 24.10 -12.92
CA ARG A 227 9.69 24.57 -13.01
C ARG A 227 9.57 26.06 -12.69
N LEU A 228 10.35 26.60 -11.78
CA LEU A 228 10.40 28.03 -11.48
C LEU A 228 10.88 28.79 -12.72
N ASP A 229 11.95 28.32 -13.38
CA ASP A 229 12.45 28.97 -14.62
C ASP A 229 11.36 28.97 -15.71
N THR A 230 10.60 27.89 -15.84
CA THR A 230 9.49 27.79 -16.80
C THR A 230 8.36 28.79 -16.46
N TYR A 231 8.03 28.92 -15.17
CA TYR A 231 7.02 29.85 -14.70
C TYR A 231 7.44 31.30 -14.96
N LEU A 232 8.67 31.67 -14.63
CA LEU A 232 9.22 33.02 -14.84
C LEU A 232 9.26 33.38 -16.33
N LYS A 233 9.65 32.47 -17.21
CA LYS A 233 9.61 32.67 -18.65
C LYS A 233 8.20 32.96 -19.18
N LYS A 234 7.19 32.25 -18.66
CA LYS A 234 5.78 32.49 -19.03
C LYS A 234 5.25 33.82 -18.51
N SER A 235 5.61 34.24 -17.30
CA SER A 235 5.18 35.51 -16.73
C SER A 235 5.80 36.68 -17.49
N CYS A 236 7.06 36.58 -17.90
CA CYS A 236 7.71 37.62 -18.71
C CYS A 236 7.14 37.75 -20.14
N ALA A 237 6.68 36.61 -20.71
CA ALA A 237 6.07 36.61 -22.05
C ALA A 237 4.66 37.21 -22.12
N ASN A 238 3.94 37.27 -20.97
CA ASN A 238 2.59 37.84 -20.87
C ASN A 238 2.59 39.33 -20.47
N SER A 239 3.73 39.93 -20.28
CA SER A 239 3.90 41.32 -19.84
C SER A 239 4.42 42.25 -20.97
N GLY A 240 4.45 41.76 -22.20
CA GLY A 240 4.75 42.49 -23.43
C GLY A 240 3.56 42.38 -24.39
#